data_2b067ae685fe94fa462da8bfed94f6d9
#
_entry.id   2b067ae685fe94fa462da8bfed94f6d9
#
_cell.length_a   1.000
_cell.length_b   1.000
_cell.length_c   1.000
_cell.angle_alpha   90.00
_cell.angle_beta   90.00
_cell.angle_gamma   90.00
#
_symmetry.space_group_name_H-M   'P 1'
#
loop_
_entity.id
_entity.type
_entity.pdbx_description
1 polymer ?
#
loop_
_entity_poly.entity_id
_entity_poly.type
_entity_poly.pdbx_seq_one_letter_code
_entity_poly.pdbx_strand_id
1 'polypeptide(L)'
;MVHARYGSKDAVLDAIFMREYVAQLSPDLDPEANGLQHALAHLDRIGHLAAEDPELLRAMFVAAFEAVKCTSVLRPRSLGQLEVGMQKVEAGLKKGISDGSVRSDVDVKRAVNDIGSAVYGIAYLWLVLSDGYDLKHELTCLRARLIRDYGSAAD
;
A
#
# COMPACT_ATOMS: atom_id res chain seq x y z
N MET A 1 -24.17 21.58 3.97
CA MET A 1 -23.12 22.35 3.25
C MET A 1 -22.12 21.49 2.46
N VAL A 2 -21.79 20.27 2.86
CA VAL A 2 -20.86 19.36 2.10
C VAL A 2 -21.47 18.95 0.74
N HIS A 3 -22.77 18.65 0.68
CA HIS A 3 -23.46 18.31 -0.57
C HIS A 3 -23.42 19.42 -1.65
N ALA A 4 -23.40 20.68 -1.25
CA ALA A 4 -23.37 21.80 -2.21
C ALA A 4 -22.00 21.96 -2.92
N ARG A 5 -20.91 21.43 -2.34
CA ARG A 5 -19.55 21.56 -2.88
C ARG A 5 -19.12 20.38 -3.73
N TYR A 6 -19.64 19.19 -3.47
CA TYR A 6 -19.20 17.94 -4.10
C TYR A 6 -20.31 17.16 -4.82
N GLY A 7 -21.56 17.59 -4.74
CA GLY A 7 -22.69 17.06 -5.51
C GLY A 7 -23.22 15.67 -5.08
N SER A 8 -22.37 14.80 -4.52
CA SER A 8 -22.76 13.48 -4.04
C SER A 8 -21.78 12.92 -3.00
N LYS A 9 -22.19 11.91 -2.24
CA LYS A 9 -21.32 11.17 -1.31
C LYS A 9 -20.11 10.58 -2.05
N ASP A 10 -20.31 10.07 -3.25
CA ASP A 10 -19.26 9.46 -4.08
C ASP A 10 -18.23 10.50 -4.52
N ALA A 11 -18.64 11.72 -4.86
CA ALA A 11 -17.72 12.80 -5.21
C ALA A 11 -16.90 13.29 -4.00
N VAL A 12 -17.46 13.24 -2.79
CA VAL A 12 -16.72 13.54 -1.56
C VAL A 12 -15.68 12.48 -1.27
N LEU A 13 -16.05 11.20 -1.36
CA LEU A 13 -15.12 10.06 -1.17
C LEU A 13 -14.03 10.09 -2.24
N ASP A 14 -14.37 10.42 -3.47
CA ASP A 14 -13.43 10.57 -4.57
C ASP A 14 -12.41 11.69 -4.31
N ALA A 15 -12.86 12.85 -3.85
CA ALA A 15 -11.98 13.97 -3.54
C ALA A 15 -11.02 13.62 -2.37
N ILE A 16 -11.49 12.93 -1.34
CA ILE A 16 -10.67 12.45 -0.24
C ILE A 16 -9.67 11.41 -0.76
N PHE A 17 -10.14 10.43 -1.52
CA PHE A 17 -9.31 9.37 -2.06
C PHE A 17 -8.19 9.91 -2.95
N MET A 18 -8.52 10.81 -3.89
CA MET A 18 -7.52 11.37 -4.81
C MET A 18 -6.53 12.30 -4.11
N ARG A 19 -7.01 13.14 -3.20
CA ARG A 19 -6.17 14.14 -2.54
C ARG A 19 -5.27 13.52 -1.47
N GLU A 20 -5.81 12.63 -0.66
CA GLU A 20 -5.08 12.08 0.49
C GLU A 20 -4.38 10.76 0.15
N TYR A 21 -5.07 9.83 -0.50
CA TYR A 21 -4.50 8.53 -0.80
C TYR A 21 -3.28 8.65 -1.73
N VAL A 22 -3.42 9.36 -2.85
CA VAL A 22 -2.33 9.51 -3.82
C VAL A 22 -1.18 10.31 -3.24
N ALA A 23 -1.49 11.44 -2.56
CA ALA A 23 -0.46 12.30 -1.99
C ALA A 23 0.25 11.67 -0.79
N GLN A 24 -0.48 10.99 0.09
CA GLN A 24 0.05 10.48 1.35
C GLN A 24 0.68 9.08 1.24
N LEU A 25 0.18 8.22 0.36
CA LEU A 25 0.70 6.86 0.19
C LEU A 25 1.64 6.67 -1.00
N SER A 26 1.93 7.73 -1.79
CA SER A 26 2.99 7.68 -2.79
C SER A 26 4.31 8.03 -2.13
N PRO A 27 5.20 7.07 -1.85
CA PRO A 27 6.49 7.40 -1.26
C PRO A 27 7.36 8.15 -2.26
N ASP A 28 8.09 9.15 -1.79
CA ASP A 28 9.24 9.69 -2.51
C ASP A 28 10.33 8.61 -2.47
N LEU A 29 10.66 8.06 -3.63
CA LEU A 29 11.70 7.05 -3.73
C LEU A 29 13.06 7.73 -3.77
N ASP A 30 13.93 7.39 -2.82
CA ASP A 30 15.33 7.78 -2.86
C ASP A 30 15.97 7.17 -4.12
N PRO A 31 16.54 7.98 -5.02
CA PRO A 31 17.22 7.46 -6.21
C PRO A 31 18.34 6.47 -5.91
N GLU A 32 18.99 6.61 -4.76
CA GLU A 32 20.10 5.75 -4.31
C GLU A 32 19.61 4.46 -3.62
N ALA A 33 18.31 4.35 -3.30
CA ALA A 33 17.77 3.15 -2.69
C ALA A 33 17.84 1.95 -3.65
N ASN A 34 18.17 0.79 -3.11
CA ASN A 34 18.17 -0.45 -3.87
C ASN A 34 16.73 -0.92 -4.23
N GLY A 35 16.64 -1.92 -5.11
CA GLY A 35 15.35 -2.38 -5.62
C GLY A 35 14.46 -3.00 -4.55
N LEU A 36 15.00 -3.70 -3.55
CA LEU A 36 14.23 -4.22 -2.43
C LEU A 36 13.61 -3.07 -1.61
N GLN A 37 14.37 -2.02 -1.33
CA GLN A 37 13.87 -0.82 -0.64
C GLN A 37 12.76 -0.15 -1.45
N HIS A 38 12.90 -0.05 -2.77
CA HIS A 38 11.85 0.47 -3.65
C HIS A 38 10.58 -0.39 -3.59
N ALA A 39 10.71 -1.73 -3.60
CA ALA A 39 9.56 -2.63 -3.52
C ALA A 39 8.81 -2.49 -2.18
N LEU A 40 9.52 -2.20 -1.09
CA LEU A 40 8.96 -2.06 0.26
C LEU A 40 8.54 -0.62 0.62
N ALA A 41 8.88 0.38 -0.19
CA ALA A 41 8.67 1.79 0.11
C ALA A 41 7.19 2.14 0.42
N HIS A 42 6.25 1.48 -0.26
CA HIS A 42 4.82 1.68 0.01
C HIS A 42 4.41 1.13 1.37
N LEU A 43 4.92 -0.03 1.75
CA LEU A 43 4.71 -0.61 3.08
C LEU A 43 5.29 0.27 4.18
N ASP A 44 6.51 0.77 3.97
CA ASP A 44 7.19 1.68 4.89
C ASP A 44 6.39 2.99 5.06
N ARG A 45 5.84 3.54 3.97
CA ARG A 45 4.97 4.72 4.03
C ARG A 45 3.67 4.50 4.79
N ILE A 46 3.02 3.33 4.63
CA ILE A 46 1.86 2.94 5.44
C ILE A 46 2.24 2.90 6.93
N GLY A 47 3.40 2.31 7.25
CA GLY A 47 3.91 2.26 8.63
C GLY A 47 4.15 3.65 9.24
N HIS A 48 4.70 4.59 8.48
CA HIS A 48 4.87 5.98 8.91
C HIS A 48 3.52 6.65 9.15
N LEU A 49 2.58 6.54 8.20
CA LEU A 49 1.26 7.15 8.34
C LEU A 49 0.46 6.54 9.50
N ALA A 50 0.63 5.25 9.76
CA ALA A 50 0.03 4.60 10.93
C ALA A 50 0.50 5.20 12.27
N ALA A 51 1.72 5.73 12.30
CA ALA A 51 2.28 6.39 13.48
C ALA A 51 1.94 7.89 13.55
N GLU A 52 1.88 8.56 12.40
CA GLU A 52 1.65 10.01 12.30
C GLU A 52 0.17 10.38 12.39
N ASP A 53 -0.69 9.69 11.64
CA ASP A 53 -2.13 9.94 11.56
C ASP A 53 -2.91 8.63 11.29
N PRO A 54 -3.12 7.81 12.33
CA PRO A 54 -3.84 6.54 12.21
C PRO A 54 -5.30 6.72 11.79
N GLU A 55 -5.94 7.85 12.11
CA GLU A 55 -7.32 8.11 11.73
C GLU A 55 -7.45 8.40 10.23
N LEU A 56 -6.53 9.16 9.66
CA LEU A 56 -6.46 9.37 8.22
C LEU A 56 -6.23 8.04 7.50
N LEU A 57 -5.27 7.24 7.95
CA LEU A 57 -4.99 5.93 7.37
C LEU A 57 -6.21 5.01 7.42
N ARG A 58 -6.95 5.02 8.56
CA ARG A 58 -8.20 4.28 8.72
C ARG A 58 -9.24 4.71 7.70
N ALA A 59 -9.46 6.03 7.57
CA ALA A 59 -10.40 6.58 6.59
C ALA A 59 -10.03 6.19 5.15
N MET A 60 -8.74 6.17 4.82
CA MET A 60 -8.25 5.78 3.50
C MET A 60 -8.53 4.31 3.20
N PHE A 61 -8.26 3.38 4.13
CA PHE A 61 -8.56 1.97 3.92
C PHE A 61 -10.07 1.70 3.88
N VAL A 62 -10.87 2.35 4.73
CA VAL A 62 -12.34 2.26 4.66
C VAL A 62 -12.83 2.70 3.27
N ALA A 63 -12.34 3.82 2.77
CA ALA A 63 -12.71 4.30 1.42
C ALA A 63 -12.29 3.30 0.32
N ALA A 64 -11.12 2.70 0.42
CA ALA A 64 -10.64 1.70 -0.53
C ALA A 64 -11.53 0.43 -0.52
N PHE A 65 -11.93 -0.06 0.64
CA PHE A 65 -12.82 -1.23 0.74
C PHE A 65 -14.26 -0.91 0.33
N GLU A 66 -14.78 0.28 0.68
CA GLU A 66 -16.11 0.71 0.23
C GLU A 66 -16.19 0.91 -1.29
N ALA A 67 -15.10 1.29 -1.94
CA ALA A 67 -15.03 1.44 -3.39
C ALA A 67 -15.38 0.15 -4.16
N VAL A 68 -15.21 -1.01 -3.54
CA VAL A 68 -15.62 -2.31 -4.13
C VAL A 68 -17.13 -2.38 -4.34
N LYS A 69 -17.92 -1.71 -3.50
CA LYS A 69 -19.39 -1.66 -3.59
C LYS A 69 -19.90 -0.61 -4.56
N CYS A 70 -19.09 0.39 -4.88
CA CYS A 70 -19.46 1.49 -5.74
C CYS A 70 -19.21 1.13 -7.20
N THR A 71 -20.26 1.13 -8.03
CA THR A 71 -20.20 0.60 -9.39
C THR A 71 -19.77 1.61 -10.45
N SER A 72 -19.84 2.93 -10.20
CA SER A 72 -19.76 3.92 -11.28
C SER A 72 -18.42 4.66 -11.41
N VAL A 73 -17.94 5.33 -10.37
CA VAL A 73 -16.77 6.24 -10.49
C VAL A 73 -15.61 5.81 -9.59
N LEU A 74 -15.89 5.41 -8.35
CA LEU A 74 -14.84 5.09 -7.37
C LEU A 74 -14.13 3.77 -7.66
N ARG A 75 -14.84 2.76 -8.15
CA ARG A 75 -14.25 1.45 -8.44
C ARG A 75 -13.15 1.51 -9.50
N PRO A 76 -13.33 2.13 -10.67
CA PRO A 76 -12.24 2.24 -11.65
C PRO A 76 -11.03 2.99 -11.11
N ARG A 77 -11.24 4.02 -10.29
CA ARG A 77 -10.14 4.79 -9.69
C ARG A 77 -9.38 4.01 -8.61
N SER A 78 -10.09 3.30 -7.74
CA SER A 78 -9.48 2.42 -6.75
C SER A 78 -8.68 1.30 -7.41
N LEU A 79 -9.20 0.71 -8.48
CA LEU A 79 -8.47 -0.28 -9.28
C LEU A 79 -7.22 0.33 -9.90
N GLY A 80 -7.32 1.52 -10.49
CA GLY A 80 -6.17 2.22 -11.08
C GLY A 80 -5.07 2.52 -10.05
N GLN A 81 -5.43 2.92 -8.83
CA GLN A 81 -4.45 3.15 -7.76
C GLN A 81 -3.81 1.85 -7.28
N LEU A 82 -4.59 0.78 -7.14
CA LEU A 82 -4.05 -0.54 -6.82
C LEU A 82 -3.06 -1.00 -7.90
N GLU A 83 -3.44 -0.88 -9.17
CA GLU A 83 -2.57 -1.23 -10.29
C GLU A 83 -1.26 -0.43 -10.28
N VAL A 84 -1.32 0.88 -10.06
CA VAL A 84 -0.11 1.73 -9.92
C VAL A 84 0.75 1.28 -8.75
N GLY A 85 0.16 0.97 -7.60
CA GLY A 85 0.89 0.43 -6.45
C GLY A 85 1.60 -0.90 -6.77
N MET A 86 0.87 -1.83 -7.39
CA MET A 86 1.42 -3.13 -7.80
C MET A 86 2.54 -2.97 -8.84
N GLN A 87 2.40 -2.07 -9.81
CA GLN A 87 3.45 -1.76 -10.80
C GLN A 87 4.72 -1.20 -10.15
N LYS A 88 4.59 -0.34 -9.12
CA LYS A 88 5.75 0.17 -8.37
C LYS A 88 6.48 -0.95 -7.63
N VAL A 89 5.75 -1.84 -6.97
CA VAL A 89 6.33 -3.03 -6.31
C VAL A 89 7.03 -3.91 -7.33
N GLU A 90 6.39 -4.18 -8.47
CA GLU A 90 6.97 -4.98 -9.56
C GLU A 90 8.28 -4.36 -10.09
N ALA A 91 8.27 -3.05 -10.33
CA ALA A 91 9.46 -2.32 -10.79
C ALA A 91 10.60 -2.40 -9.75
N GLY A 92 10.27 -2.24 -8.46
CA GLY A 92 11.22 -2.39 -7.37
C GLY A 92 11.83 -3.78 -7.30
N LEU A 93 11.04 -4.84 -7.38
CA LEU A 93 11.54 -6.21 -7.39
C LEU A 93 12.42 -6.52 -8.60
N LYS A 94 12.04 -6.06 -9.80
CA LYS A 94 12.88 -6.19 -11.01
C LYS A 94 14.19 -5.44 -10.89
N LYS A 95 14.18 -4.21 -10.37
CA LYS A 95 15.40 -3.46 -10.05
C LYS A 95 16.24 -4.24 -9.04
N GLY A 96 15.64 -4.80 -8.00
CA GLY A 96 16.31 -5.56 -6.96
C GLY A 96 16.99 -6.82 -7.46
N ILE A 97 16.39 -7.52 -8.42
CA ILE A 97 17.05 -8.66 -9.10
C ILE A 97 18.26 -8.13 -9.90
N SER A 98 18.13 -6.99 -10.56
CA SER A 98 19.21 -6.40 -11.35
C SER A 98 20.38 -5.86 -10.51
N ASP A 99 20.10 -5.27 -9.35
CA ASP A 99 21.13 -4.71 -8.44
C ASP A 99 21.60 -5.70 -7.35
N GLY A 100 21.02 -6.90 -7.35
CA GLY A 100 21.41 -7.98 -6.42
C GLY A 100 20.76 -7.89 -5.03
N SER A 101 19.88 -6.93 -4.76
CA SER A 101 19.18 -6.80 -3.48
C SER A 101 17.99 -7.76 -3.32
N VAL A 102 17.48 -8.31 -4.43
CA VAL A 102 16.45 -9.34 -4.48
C VAL A 102 17.04 -10.59 -5.13
N ARG A 103 16.71 -11.77 -4.58
CA ARG A 103 17.17 -13.04 -5.15
C ARG A 103 16.73 -13.19 -6.59
N SER A 104 17.59 -13.75 -7.43
CA SER A 104 17.36 -13.95 -8.86
C SER A 104 16.30 -14.99 -9.19
N ASP A 105 15.95 -15.87 -8.25
CA ASP A 105 14.95 -16.93 -8.40
C ASP A 105 13.53 -16.52 -8.01
N VAL A 106 13.31 -15.26 -7.62
CA VAL A 106 11.99 -14.75 -7.23
C VAL A 106 11.05 -14.67 -8.41
N ASP A 107 9.90 -15.34 -8.30
CA ASP A 107 8.75 -15.10 -9.19
C ASP A 107 8.15 -13.73 -8.85
N VAL A 108 8.48 -12.72 -9.66
CA VAL A 108 8.07 -11.34 -9.43
C VAL A 108 6.55 -11.19 -9.41
N LYS A 109 5.82 -11.86 -10.31
CA LYS A 109 4.35 -11.80 -10.34
C LYS A 109 3.74 -12.34 -9.05
N ARG A 110 4.24 -13.46 -8.59
CA ARG A 110 3.80 -14.08 -7.34
C ARG A 110 4.12 -13.18 -6.16
N ALA A 111 5.34 -12.65 -6.08
CA ALA A 111 5.77 -11.76 -5.02
C ALA A 111 4.91 -10.49 -4.92
N VAL A 112 4.56 -9.86 -6.06
CA VAL A 112 3.67 -8.70 -6.09
C VAL A 112 2.30 -9.02 -5.48
N ASN A 113 1.71 -10.17 -5.86
CA ASN A 113 0.44 -10.61 -5.30
C ASN A 113 0.53 -10.91 -3.80
N ASP A 114 1.59 -11.55 -3.35
CA ASP A 114 1.79 -11.90 -1.95
C ASP A 114 1.96 -10.64 -1.09
N ILE A 115 2.72 -9.66 -1.55
CA ILE A 115 2.90 -8.37 -0.87
C ILE A 115 1.57 -7.62 -0.79
N GLY A 116 0.87 -7.47 -1.91
CA GLY A 116 -0.42 -6.78 -1.95
C GLY A 116 -1.47 -7.44 -1.05
N SER A 117 -1.61 -8.76 -1.14
CA SER A 117 -2.57 -9.53 -0.33
C SER A 117 -2.27 -9.41 1.17
N ALA A 118 -0.99 -9.43 1.56
CA ALA A 118 -0.58 -9.29 2.95
C ALA A 118 -0.89 -7.90 3.50
N VAL A 119 -0.60 -6.84 2.75
CA VAL A 119 -0.90 -5.45 3.16
C VAL A 119 -2.39 -5.24 3.35
N TYR A 120 -3.20 -5.65 2.37
CA TYR A 120 -4.66 -5.52 2.47
C TYR A 120 -5.25 -6.41 3.56
N GLY A 121 -4.70 -7.60 3.79
CA GLY A 121 -5.12 -8.49 4.88
C GLY A 121 -4.88 -7.86 6.25
N ILE A 122 -3.70 -7.30 6.48
CA ILE A 122 -3.35 -6.58 7.72
C ILE A 122 -4.27 -5.36 7.91
N ALA A 123 -4.47 -4.57 6.86
CA ALA A 123 -5.35 -3.40 6.91
C ALA A 123 -6.79 -3.79 7.26
N TYR A 124 -7.32 -4.84 6.66
CA TYR A 124 -8.66 -5.35 6.96
C TYR A 124 -8.80 -5.79 8.42
N LEU A 125 -7.85 -6.60 8.93
CA LEU A 125 -7.87 -7.05 10.31
C LEU A 125 -7.79 -5.89 11.30
N TRP A 126 -6.97 -4.89 11.02
CA TRP A 126 -6.89 -3.68 11.81
C TRP A 126 -8.20 -2.90 11.88
N LEU A 127 -8.93 -2.82 10.75
CA LEU A 127 -10.23 -2.14 10.72
C LEU A 127 -11.31 -2.90 11.50
N VAL A 128 -11.27 -4.23 11.45
CA VAL A 128 -12.32 -5.09 12.03
C VAL A 128 -12.07 -5.37 13.51
N LEU A 129 -10.82 -5.60 13.90
CA LEU A 129 -10.47 -6.02 15.26
C LEU A 129 -10.19 -4.87 16.23
N SER A 130 -10.20 -3.64 15.79
CA SER A 130 -9.96 -2.33 16.44
C SER A 130 -9.27 -2.29 17.82
N ASP A 131 -9.69 -3.09 18.78
CA ASP A 131 -9.24 -3.06 20.18
C ASP A 131 -8.28 -4.20 20.52
N GLY A 132 -7.08 -4.19 19.97
CA GLY A 132 -6.06 -5.22 20.28
C GLY A 132 -5.21 -5.64 19.10
N TYR A 133 -5.46 -5.09 17.93
CA TYR A 133 -4.64 -5.35 16.75
C TYR A 133 -3.59 -4.25 16.59
N ASP A 134 -2.35 -4.57 16.87
CA ASP A 134 -1.21 -3.64 16.74
C ASP A 134 -0.74 -3.56 15.28
N LEU A 135 -1.32 -2.63 14.53
CA LEU A 135 -0.98 -2.41 13.12
C LEU A 135 0.53 -2.19 12.90
N LYS A 136 1.18 -1.40 13.76
CA LYS A 136 2.60 -1.10 13.63
C LYS A 136 3.46 -2.35 13.80
N HIS A 137 3.12 -3.19 14.78
CA HIS A 137 3.80 -4.46 15.00
C HIS A 137 3.63 -5.37 13.79
N GLU A 138 2.43 -5.53 13.28
CA GLU A 138 2.13 -6.40 12.13
C GLU A 138 2.83 -5.95 10.84
N LEU A 139 2.87 -4.64 10.57
CA LEU A 139 3.62 -4.10 9.43
C LEU A 139 5.13 -4.33 9.57
N THR A 140 5.66 -4.22 10.79
CA THR A 140 7.08 -4.51 11.07
C THR A 140 7.38 -5.99 10.85
N CYS A 141 6.54 -6.89 11.33
CA CYS A 141 6.66 -8.33 11.11
C CYS A 141 6.55 -8.69 9.62
N LEU A 142 5.60 -8.08 8.90
CA LEU A 142 5.47 -8.27 7.46
C LEU A 142 6.74 -7.83 6.74
N ARG A 143 7.26 -6.64 7.04
CA ARG A 143 8.49 -6.13 6.43
C ARG A 143 9.67 -7.09 6.63
N ALA A 144 9.88 -7.55 7.85
CA ALA A 144 10.95 -8.50 8.16
C ALA A 144 10.79 -9.83 7.39
N ARG A 145 9.55 -10.31 7.26
CA ARG A 145 9.24 -11.51 6.48
C ARG A 145 9.55 -11.30 5.00
N LEU A 146 9.15 -10.19 4.41
CA LEU A 146 9.39 -9.91 2.98
C LEU A 146 10.88 -9.77 2.67
N ILE A 147 11.67 -9.15 3.56
CA ILE A 147 13.13 -9.07 3.43
C ILE A 147 13.74 -10.47 3.45
N ARG A 148 13.33 -11.33 4.38
CA ARG A 148 13.81 -12.72 4.46
C ARG A 148 13.42 -13.55 3.24
N ASP A 149 12.18 -13.37 2.75
CA ASP A 149 11.60 -14.21 1.72
C ASP A 149 12.08 -13.80 0.31
N TYR A 150 12.39 -12.53 0.08
CA TYR A 150 12.76 -11.99 -1.24
C TYR A 150 14.15 -11.38 -1.30
N GLY A 151 14.69 -10.89 -0.19
CA GLY A 151 16.02 -10.30 -0.15
C GLY A 151 17.11 -11.33 -0.47
N SER A 152 18.18 -10.87 -1.10
CA SER A 152 19.40 -11.66 -1.19
C SER A 152 20.03 -11.81 0.18
N ALA A 153 20.60 -12.97 0.47
CA ALA A 153 21.46 -13.09 1.64
C ALA A 153 22.60 -12.07 1.49
N ALA A 154 22.84 -11.27 2.52
CA ALA A 154 24.07 -10.50 2.58
C ALA A 154 25.22 -11.51 2.68
N ASP A 155 26.12 -11.48 1.70
CA ASP A 155 27.39 -12.20 1.79
C ASP A 155 28.24 -11.69 2.96
#